data_14676d454b981fed2a5b933ca5518261
#
_entry.id   14676d454b981fed2a5b933ca5518261
#
_cell.length_a   1.000
_cell.length_b   1.000
_cell.length_c   1.000
_cell.angle_alpha   90.00
_cell.angle_beta   90.00
_cell.angle_gamma   90.00
#
_symmetry.space_group_name_H-M   'P 1'
#
loop_
_entity.id
_entity.type
_entity.pdbx_description
1 polymer ?
#
loop_
_entity_poly.entity_id
_entity_poly.type
_entity_poly.pdbx_seq_one_letter_code
_entity_poly.pdbx_strand_id
1 'polypeptide(L)'
;SCQAALEAVLKRYGRIDGLINNAAHNPKVEGKGLAATRFENFSLEDWSRDLAVGLTGAFLVSQVFGAHMAAHGGGVIVNIASDLGVIAPDQRIYRRPGLPESEQPVKPVTYSVVKGGLVMFTKYLATYWAEQNVRVNALVPGGVYAGQPDDFVERLTNLIPMGRMAKQDEYRAALVFLCSDASSYMTGSNLIVDGGRTCW
;
A
#
# COMPACT_ATOMS: atom_id res chain seq x y z
N SER A 1 -9.19 15.90 12.81
CA SER A 1 -8.74 16.34 11.49
C SER A 1 -7.23 16.16 11.35
N CYS A 2 -6.71 16.13 10.11
CA CYS A 2 -5.26 16.03 9.86
C CYS A 2 -4.52 17.22 10.46
N GLN A 3 -5.10 18.41 10.40
CA GLN A 3 -4.53 19.64 10.99
C GLN A 3 -4.35 19.51 12.51
N ALA A 4 -5.36 19.06 13.22
CA ALA A 4 -5.26 18.86 14.68
C ALA A 4 -4.21 17.80 15.06
N ALA A 5 -4.03 16.76 14.22
CA ALA A 5 -2.98 15.77 14.43
C ALA A 5 -1.58 16.40 14.24
N LEU A 6 -1.38 17.22 13.20
CA LEU A 6 -0.12 17.94 13.00
C LEU A 6 0.19 18.85 14.22
N GLU A 7 -0.77 19.65 14.66
CA GLU A 7 -0.62 20.55 15.83
C GLU A 7 -0.24 19.76 17.10
N ALA A 8 -0.86 18.60 17.34
CA ALA A 8 -0.54 17.75 18.46
C ALA A 8 0.90 17.21 18.42
N VAL A 9 1.36 16.80 17.22
CA VAL A 9 2.74 16.34 17.01
C VAL A 9 3.72 17.48 17.25
N LEU A 10 3.47 18.63 16.66
CA LEU A 10 4.34 19.81 16.82
C LEU A 10 4.40 20.30 18.27
N LYS A 11 3.28 20.31 18.98
CA LYS A 11 3.24 20.65 20.40
C LYS A 11 4.09 19.71 21.25
N ARG A 12 4.15 18.43 20.90
CA ARG A 12 4.86 17.42 21.69
C ARG A 12 6.33 17.31 21.32
N TYR A 13 6.68 17.39 20.04
CA TYR A 13 8.02 17.07 19.53
C TYR A 13 8.72 18.26 18.88
N GLY A 14 8.03 19.37 18.63
CA GLY A 14 8.58 20.57 18.00
C GLY A 14 8.79 20.47 16.50
N ARG A 15 8.78 19.26 15.94
CA ARG A 15 9.05 19.00 14.52
C ARG A 15 8.38 17.73 14.05
N ILE A 16 8.34 17.56 12.73
CA ILE A 16 8.00 16.31 12.07
C ILE A 16 8.97 16.08 10.91
N ASP A 17 9.53 14.87 10.83
CA ASP A 17 10.57 14.50 9.87
C ASP A 17 10.09 13.48 8.86
N GLY A 18 9.03 12.74 9.18
CA GLY A 18 8.54 11.68 8.33
C GLY A 18 7.06 11.41 8.47
N LEU A 19 6.47 10.97 7.36
CA LEU A 19 5.10 10.51 7.25
C LEU A 19 5.07 9.14 6.60
N ILE A 20 4.35 8.19 7.22
CA ILE A 20 4.11 6.86 6.64
C ILE A 20 2.62 6.70 6.38
N ASN A 21 2.22 6.69 5.12
CA ASN A 21 0.86 6.40 4.69
C ASN A 21 0.67 4.87 4.62
N ASN A 22 0.25 4.28 5.72
CA ASN A 22 0.06 2.83 5.86
C ASN A 22 -1.41 2.42 5.96
N ALA A 23 -2.32 3.32 6.33
CA ALA A 23 -3.73 3.00 6.49
C ALA A 23 -4.33 2.45 5.19
N ALA A 24 -5.02 1.32 5.29
CA ALA A 24 -5.68 0.69 4.15
C ALA A 24 -6.92 -0.06 4.62
N HIS A 25 -7.95 -0.08 3.79
CA HIS A 25 -9.04 -1.04 3.88
C HIS A 25 -8.70 -2.22 2.97
N ASN A 26 -8.60 -3.41 3.54
CA ASN A 26 -8.31 -4.65 2.82
C ASN A 26 -9.26 -5.74 3.32
N PRO A 27 -10.53 -5.75 2.86
CA PRO A 27 -11.49 -6.74 3.28
C PRO A 27 -11.00 -8.14 2.89
N LYS A 28 -11.17 -9.08 3.81
CA LYS A 28 -10.84 -10.49 3.53
C LYS A 28 -11.77 -11.02 2.44
N VAL A 29 -11.20 -11.77 1.50
CA VAL A 29 -11.93 -12.47 0.43
C VAL A 29 -12.65 -13.72 0.97
N GLU A 30 -12.85 -13.80 2.29
CA GLU A 30 -13.42 -14.92 3.01
C GLU A 30 -14.75 -14.52 3.66
N GLY A 31 -15.78 -15.34 3.51
CA GLY A 31 -17.06 -15.10 4.20
C GLY A 31 -18.29 -15.03 3.29
N LYS A 32 -19.41 -14.61 3.86
CA LYS A 32 -20.67 -14.44 3.14
C LYS A 32 -20.55 -13.32 2.12
N GLY A 33 -21.00 -13.56 0.88
CA GLY A 33 -20.99 -12.56 -0.18
C GLY A 33 -19.74 -12.58 -1.06
N LEU A 34 -19.10 -13.75 -1.23
CA LEU A 34 -17.93 -13.92 -2.11
C LEU A 34 -18.16 -13.35 -3.52
N ALA A 35 -19.37 -13.52 -4.07
CA ALA A 35 -19.76 -12.92 -5.34
C ALA A 35 -19.75 -11.39 -5.35
N ALA A 36 -19.84 -10.74 -4.19
CA ALA A 36 -19.76 -9.27 -4.08
C ALA A 36 -18.35 -8.73 -4.33
N THR A 37 -17.32 -9.58 -4.30
CA THR A 37 -15.94 -9.18 -4.65
C THR A 37 -15.75 -9.08 -6.16
N ARG A 38 -16.62 -9.71 -6.97
CA ARG A 38 -16.57 -9.71 -8.43
C ARG A 38 -16.81 -8.31 -8.98
N PHE A 39 -16.12 -7.99 -10.07
CA PHE A 39 -16.17 -6.66 -10.65
C PHE A 39 -17.60 -6.23 -11.04
N GLU A 40 -18.35 -7.13 -11.64
CA GLU A 40 -19.74 -6.88 -12.06
C GLU A 40 -20.72 -6.64 -10.91
N ASN A 41 -20.38 -7.08 -9.70
CA ASN A 41 -21.20 -6.97 -8.50
C ASN A 41 -20.64 -5.97 -7.47
N PHE A 42 -19.49 -5.37 -7.77
CA PHE A 42 -18.78 -4.52 -6.81
C PHE A 42 -19.54 -3.20 -6.60
N SER A 43 -19.94 -2.92 -5.36
CA SER A 43 -20.78 -1.75 -5.07
C SER A 43 -20.02 -0.43 -5.15
N LEU A 44 -20.70 0.65 -5.55
CA LEU A 44 -20.12 2.00 -5.50
C LEU A 44 -19.82 2.45 -4.06
N GLU A 45 -20.56 1.94 -3.08
CA GLU A 45 -20.33 2.22 -1.67
C GLU A 45 -18.99 1.62 -1.22
N ASP A 46 -18.72 0.36 -1.52
CA ASP A 46 -17.44 -0.30 -1.20
C ASP A 46 -16.29 0.36 -1.94
N TRP A 47 -16.47 0.68 -3.22
CA TRP A 47 -15.52 1.46 -4.01
C TRP A 47 -15.15 2.77 -3.31
N SER A 48 -16.15 3.57 -2.95
CA SER A 48 -15.95 4.89 -2.34
C SER A 48 -15.27 4.78 -0.95
N ARG A 49 -15.67 3.80 -0.15
CA ARG A 49 -15.08 3.53 1.17
C ARG A 49 -13.61 3.13 1.07
N ASP A 50 -13.27 2.23 0.16
CA ASP A 50 -11.91 1.74 -0.02
C ASP A 50 -10.97 2.84 -0.51
N LEU A 51 -11.43 3.66 -1.48
CA LEU A 51 -10.68 4.83 -1.95
C LEU A 51 -10.54 5.89 -0.86
N ALA A 52 -11.61 6.13 -0.08
CA ALA A 52 -11.58 7.11 1.01
C ALA A 52 -10.48 6.81 2.03
N VAL A 53 -10.33 5.55 2.43
CA VAL A 53 -9.29 5.15 3.39
C VAL A 53 -7.92 5.08 2.74
N GLY A 54 -7.79 4.37 1.62
CA GLY A 54 -6.49 3.98 1.09
C GLY A 54 -5.81 5.05 0.23
N LEU A 55 -6.58 5.91 -0.45
CA LEU A 55 -6.04 6.91 -1.38
C LEU A 55 -6.36 8.34 -0.93
N THR A 56 -7.64 8.66 -0.68
CA THR A 56 -8.03 9.99 -0.23
C THR A 56 -7.42 10.31 1.15
N GLY A 57 -7.36 9.32 2.06
CA GLY A 57 -6.70 9.48 3.34
C GLY A 57 -5.22 9.83 3.19
N ALA A 58 -4.49 9.09 2.37
CA ALA A 58 -3.08 9.37 2.07
C ALA A 58 -2.89 10.77 1.46
N PHE A 59 -3.77 11.18 0.54
CA PHE A 59 -3.77 12.53 -0.04
C PHE A 59 -3.94 13.62 1.05
N LEU A 60 -4.99 13.51 1.88
CA LEU A 60 -5.30 14.52 2.90
C LEU A 60 -4.19 14.66 3.96
N VAL A 61 -3.62 13.53 4.39
CA VAL A 61 -2.53 13.55 5.37
C VAL A 61 -1.25 14.10 4.72
N SER A 62 -0.93 13.70 3.50
CA SER A 62 0.24 14.22 2.77
C SER A 62 0.09 15.72 2.48
N GLN A 63 -1.11 16.21 2.17
CA GLN A 63 -1.36 17.64 1.94
C GLN A 63 -1.00 18.47 3.18
N VAL A 64 -1.36 18.03 4.37
CA VAL A 64 -1.11 18.77 5.61
C VAL A 64 0.33 18.59 6.09
N PHE A 65 0.79 17.34 6.24
CA PHE A 65 2.10 17.05 6.81
C PHE A 65 3.23 17.31 5.82
N GLY A 66 3.03 16.99 4.53
CA GLY A 66 4.00 17.23 3.48
C GLY A 66 4.22 18.73 3.24
N ALA A 67 3.14 19.52 3.21
CA ALA A 67 3.25 20.97 3.10
C ALA A 67 4.01 21.58 4.30
N HIS A 68 3.76 21.09 5.52
CA HIS A 68 4.52 21.50 6.70
C HIS A 68 6.01 21.16 6.55
N MET A 69 6.37 19.93 6.19
CA MET A 69 7.76 19.53 5.98
C MET A 69 8.43 20.38 4.89
N ALA A 70 7.76 20.62 3.77
CA ALA A 70 8.27 21.44 2.68
C ALA A 70 8.60 22.89 3.12
N ALA A 71 7.81 23.46 4.05
CA ALA A 71 8.03 24.81 4.58
C ALA A 71 9.07 24.87 5.72
N HIS A 72 9.49 23.73 6.29
CA HIS A 72 10.32 23.68 7.50
C HIS A 72 11.59 22.81 7.34
N GLY A 73 12.18 22.80 6.15
CA GLY A 73 13.50 22.21 5.92
C GLY A 73 13.48 20.79 5.32
N GLY A 74 12.33 20.30 4.93
CA GLY A 74 12.21 19.01 4.25
C GLY A 74 11.77 17.86 5.15
N GLY A 75 11.82 16.66 4.61
CA GLY A 75 11.40 15.44 5.30
C GLY A 75 11.25 14.25 4.36
N VAL A 76 10.59 13.20 4.85
CA VAL A 76 10.35 12.00 4.06
C VAL A 76 8.90 11.53 4.15
N ILE A 77 8.33 11.14 3.00
CA ILE A 77 7.03 10.49 2.92
C ILE A 77 7.23 9.08 2.36
N VAL A 78 6.68 8.08 3.05
CA VAL A 78 6.66 6.69 2.57
C VAL A 78 5.22 6.24 2.40
N ASN A 79 4.85 5.89 1.17
CA ASN A 79 3.55 5.30 0.86
C ASN A 79 3.66 3.77 0.85
N ILE A 80 2.83 3.08 1.64
CA ILE A 80 2.79 1.61 1.66
C ILE A 80 1.87 1.14 0.53
N ALA A 81 2.46 0.85 -0.62
CA ALA A 81 1.77 0.30 -1.78
C ALA A 81 1.57 -1.24 -1.66
N SER A 82 1.75 -1.99 -2.73
CA SER A 82 1.72 -3.46 -2.79
C SER A 82 2.27 -3.91 -4.14
N ASP A 83 2.73 -5.17 -4.23
CA ASP A 83 2.96 -5.86 -5.49
C ASP A 83 1.75 -5.75 -6.45
N LEU A 84 0.52 -5.85 -5.92
CA LEU A 84 -0.73 -5.67 -6.69
C LEU A 84 -1.04 -4.22 -7.09
N GLY A 85 -0.16 -3.28 -6.79
CA GLY A 85 -0.14 -1.93 -7.35
C GLY A 85 0.79 -1.79 -8.56
N VAL A 86 1.63 -2.80 -8.82
CA VAL A 86 2.62 -2.84 -9.94
C VAL A 86 2.29 -3.95 -10.94
N ILE A 87 1.72 -5.07 -10.46
CA ILE A 87 1.20 -6.15 -11.30
C ILE A 87 -0.28 -6.40 -11.01
N ALA A 88 -0.97 -7.03 -11.95
CA ALA A 88 -2.35 -7.46 -11.73
C ALA A 88 -2.42 -8.71 -10.81
N PRO A 89 -3.50 -8.87 -10.04
CA PRO A 89 -3.71 -10.08 -9.26
C PRO A 89 -3.98 -11.28 -10.18
N ASP A 90 -3.38 -12.42 -9.88
CA ASP A 90 -3.82 -13.70 -10.44
C ASP A 90 -5.10 -14.14 -9.71
N GLN A 91 -6.24 -13.96 -10.36
CA GLN A 91 -7.54 -14.28 -9.76
C GLN A 91 -7.72 -15.78 -9.47
N ARG A 92 -6.94 -16.67 -10.10
CA ARG A 92 -7.02 -18.12 -9.90
C ARG A 92 -6.65 -18.55 -8.49
N ILE A 93 -5.80 -17.80 -7.80
CA ILE A 93 -5.37 -18.13 -6.43
C ILE A 93 -6.51 -18.01 -5.40
N TYR A 94 -7.57 -17.26 -5.73
CA TYR A 94 -8.74 -17.07 -4.85
C TYR A 94 -9.83 -18.11 -5.08
N ARG A 95 -9.74 -18.92 -6.14
CA ARG A 95 -10.77 -19.90 -6.49
C ARG A 95 -11.00 -20.92 -5.39
N ARG A 96 -12.27 -21.31 -5.25
CA ARG A 96 -12.73 -22.31 -4.28
C ARG A 96 -13.33 -23.52 -5.02
N PRO A 97 -12.92 -24.75 -4.68
CA PRO A 97 -13.52 -25.95 -5.24
C PRO A 97 -15.04 -26.01 -4.98
N GLY A 98 -15.80 -26.48 -5.97
CA GLY A 98 -17.24 -26.69 -5.85
C GLY A 98 -18.12 -25.46 -6.05
N LEU A 99 -17.54 -24.26 -6.18
CA LEU A 99 -18.32 -23.08 -6.54
C LEU A 99 -18.42 -22.91 -8.07
N PRO A 100 -19.58 -22.51 -8.59
CA PRO A 100 -19.71 -22.13 -9.99
C PRO A 100 -18.89 -20.87 -10.31
N GLU A 101 -18.54 -20.66 -11.57
CA GLU A 101 -17.68 -19.52 -11.99
C GLU A 101 -18.27 -18.17 -11.56
N SER A 102 -19.58 -18.00 -11.61
CA SER A 102 -20.29 -16.76 -11.21
C SER A 102 -20.20 -16.46 -9.72
N GLU A 103 -19.83 -17.42 -8.89
CA GLU A 103 -19.70 -17.27 -7.44
C GLU A 103 -18.25 -17.33 -6.95
N GLN A 104 -17.29 -17.54 -7.86
CA GLN A 104 -15.88 -17.57 -7.50
C GLN A 104 -15.44 -16.21 -6.94
N PRO A 105 -14.78 -16.20 -5.77
CA PRO A 105 -14.22 -14.97 -5.21
C PRO A 105 -13.05 -14.47 -6.06
N VAL A 106 -12.87 -13.15 -6.05
CA VAL A 106 -11.73 -12.48 -6.70
C VAL A 106 -11.12 -11.46 -5.75
N LYS A 107 -9.89 -11.03 -6.03
CA LYS A 107 -9.34 -9.85 -5.34
C LYS A 107 -10.16 -8.62 -5.74
N PRO A 108 -10.72 -7.85 -4.79
CA PRO A 108 -11.46 -6.64 -5.10
C PRO A 108 -10.67 -5.67 -5.96
N VAL A 109 -11.33 -5.08 -6.96
CA VAL A 109 -10.72 -4.13 -7.90
C VAL A 109 -10.09 -2.93 -7.20
N THR A 110 -10.73 -2.44 -6.14
CA THR A 110 -10.28 -1.29 -5.35
C THR A 110 -8.89 -1.47 -4.77
N TYR A 111 -8.49 -2.70 -4.43
CA TYR A 111 -7.17 -2.93 -3.87
C TYR A 111 -6.05 -2.55 -4.85
N SER A 112 -6.12 -3.05 -6.08
CA SER A 112 -5.13 -2.71 -7.11
C SER A 112 -5.20 -1.24 -7.52
N VAL A 113 -6.40 -0.67 -7.62
CA VAL A 113 -6.58 0.75 -7.97
C VAL A 113 -5.97 1.66 -6.90
N VAL A 114 -6.25 1.40 -5.62
CA VAL A 114 -5.68 2.16 -4.49
C VAL A 114 -4.15 2.02 -4.47
N LYS A 115 -3.64 0.79 -4.57
CA LYS A 115 -2.19 0.55 -4.49
C LYS A 115 -1.44 1.08 -5.71
N GLY A 116 -2.00 0.98 -6.91
CA GLY A 116 -1.48 1.62 -8.13
C GLY A 116 -1.57 3.15 -8.06
N GLY A 117 -2.67 3.68 -7.50
CA GLY A 117 -2.82 5.11 -7.20
C GLY A 117 -1.73 5.64 -6.28
N LEU A 118 -1.38 4.91 -5.21
CA LEU A 118 -0.27 5.27 -4.31
C LEU A 118 1.10 5.26 -5.00
N VAL A 119 1.34 4.32 -5.93
CA VAL A 119 2.55 4.30 -6.75
C VAL A 119 2.69 5.57 -7.59
N MET A 120 1.63 6.00 -8.27
CA MET A 120 1.66 7.22 -9.06
C MET A 120 1.66 8.48 -8.19
N PHE A 121 0.93 8.47 -7.08
CA PHE A 121 0.92 9.57 -6.10
C PHE A 121 2.32 9.82 -5.51
N THR A 122 3.08 8.75 -5.27
CA THR A 122 4.49 8.83 -4.85
C THR A 122 5.32 9.62 -5.85
N LYS A 123 5.22 9.30 -7.14
CA LYS A 123 5.97 10.00 -8.20
C LYS A 123 5.57 11.46 -8.33
N TYR A 124 4.26 11.74 -8.26
CA TYR A 124 3.76 13.12 -8.30
C TYR A 124 4.32 13.97 -7.17
N LEU A 125 4.21 13.50 -5.92
CA LEU A 125 4.71 14.24 -4.77
C LEU A 125 6.24 14.37 -4.76
N ALA A 126 6.96 13.36 -5.23
CA ALA A 126 8.42 13.38 -5.34
C ALA A 126 8.91 14.52 -6.25
N THR A 127 8.25 14.74 -7.37
CA THR A 127 8.59 15.85 -8.28
C THR A 127 8.06 17.19 -7.75
N TYR A 128 6.92 17.19 -7.07
CA TYR A 128 6.28 18.41 -6.58
C TYR A 128 7.07 19.09 -5.45
N TRP A 129 7.68 18.30 -4.56
CA TRP A 129 8.42 18.82 -3.40
C TRP A 129 9.93 18.56 -3.44
N ALA A 130 10.51 18.21 -4.59
CA ALA A 130 11.93 17.95 -4.71
C ALA A 130 12.80 19.16 -4.26
N GLU A 131 12.46 20.35 -4.71
CA GLU A 131 13.18 21.58 -4.38
C GLU A 131 13.05 21.99 -2.90
N GLN A 132 12.00 21.51 -2.21
CA GLN A 132 11.78 21.73 -0.79
C GLN A 132 12.39 20.62 0.08
N ASN A 133 13.23 19.79 -0.49
CA ASN A 133 13.94 18.71 0.22
C ASN A 133 12.98 17.68 0.90
N VAL A 134 11.81 17.43 0.31
CA VAL A 134 10.92 16.36 0.75
C VAL A 134 11.07 15.17 -0.20
N ARG A 135 11.61 14.07 0.29
CA ARG A 135 11.70 12.82 -0.45
C ARG A 135 10.41 12.01 -0.31
N VAL A 136 9.92 11.46 -1.39
CA VAL A 136 8.70 10.65 -1.37
C VAL A 136 8.96 9.33 -2.11
N ASN A 137 8.82 8.20 -1.41
CA ASN A 137 9.02 6.88 -1.97
C ASN A 137 7.88 5.93 -1.61
N ALA A 138 7.70 4.87 -2.37
CA ALA A 138 6.79 3.79 -2.05
C ALA A 138 7.56 2.55 -1.58
N LEU A 139 7.13 1.95 -0.47
CA LEU A 139 7.42 0.56 -0.15
C LEU A 139 6.36 -0.31 -0.82
N VAL A 140 6.80 -1.31 -1.57
CA VAL A 140 5.94 -2.22 -2.34
C VAL A 140 6.11 -3.65 -1.79
N PRO A 141 5.40 -3.99 -0.71
CA PRO A 141 5.49 -5.32 -0.11
C PRO A 141 4.73 -6.35 -0.94
N GLY A 142 5.24 -7.58 -0.96
CA GLY A 142 4.50 -8.77 -1.31
C GLY A 142 3.61 -9.28 -0.18
N GLY A 143 3.06 -10.49 -0.33
CA GLY A 143 2.16 -11.09 0.64
C GLY A 143 2.85 -11.40 1.98
N VAL A 144 2.26 -10.91 3.09
CA VAL A 144 2.69 -11.20 4.47
C VAL A 144 1.87 -12.36 5.02
N TYR A 145 2.54 -13.35 5.60
CA TYR A 145 1.86 -14.44 6.29
C TYR A 145 1.23 -13.96 7.60
N ALA A 146 -0.06 -14.17 7.72
CA ALA A 146 -0.86 -13.82 8.89
C ALA A 146 -1.96 -14.85 9.17
N GLY A 147 -1.65 -16.15 8.95
CA GLY A 147 -2.59 -17.25 9.19
C GLY A 147 -3.63 -17.43 8.08
N GLN A 148 -3.30 -17.12 6.83
CA GLN A 148 -4.16 -17.42 5.68
C GLN A 148 -4.33 -18.95 5.52
N PRO A 149 -5.43 -19.41 4.86
CA PRO A 149 -5.66 -20.83 4.59
C PRO A 149 -4.52 -21.45 3.79
N ASP A 150 -4.17 -22.70 4.13
CA ASP A 150 -3.02 -23.39 3.54
C ASP A 150 -3.13 -23.53 2.01
N ASP A 151 -4.32 -23.82 1.50
CA ASP A 151 -4.59 -23.92 0.07
C ASP A 151 -4.39 -22.61 -0.69
N PHE A 152 -4.68 -21.48 -0.05
CA PHE A 152 -4.36 -20.15 -0.59
C PHE A 152 -2.86 -19.89 -0.55
N VAL A 153 -2.22 -20.21 0.58
CA VAL A 153 -0.75 -20.03 0.75
C VAL A 153 0.00 -20.83 -0.31
N GLU A 154 -0.37 -22.10 -0.53
CA GLU A 154 0.24 -22.95 -1.55
C GLU A 154 0.12 -22.31 -2.95
N ARG A 155 -1.09 -21.88 -3.36
CA ARG A 155 -1.30 -21.25 -4.66
C ARG A 155 -0.52 -19.94 -4.81
N LEU A 156 -0.48 -19.12 -3.76
CA LEU A 156 0.26 -17.85 -3.78
C LEU A 156 1.77 -18.07 -3.85
N THR A 157 2.31 -19.00 -3.07
CA THR A 157 3.77 -19.26 -3.01
C THR A 157 4.32 -19.81 -4.31
N ASN A 158 3.51 -20.52 -5.09
CA ASN A 158 3.86 -20.94 -6.46
C ASN A 158 4.10 -19.77 -7.43
N LEU A 159 3.62 -18.57 -7.08
CA LEU A 159 3.85 -17.33 -7.83
C LEU A 159 5.02 -16.49 -7.28
N ILE A 160 5.68 -16.96 -6.23
CA ILE A 160 6.76 -16.24 -5.55
C ILE A 160 8.07 -17.02 -5.75
N PRO A 161 9.10 -16.50 -6.44
CA PRO A 161 10.38 -17.19 -6.63
C PRO A 161 11.02 -17.71 -5.35
N MET A 162 10.92 -16.98 -4.23
CA MET A 162 11.42 -17.44 -2.93
C MET A 162 10.58 -18.57 -2.31
N GLY A 163 9.48 -18.99 -2.92
CA GLY A 163 8.64 -20.11 -2.49
C GLY A 163 7.91 -19.94 -1.17
N ARG A 164 7.84 -18.72 -0.64
CA ARG A 164 7.18 -18.43 0.64
C ARG A 164 6.60 -17.01 0.70
N MET A 165 5.63 -16.81 1.56
CA MET A 165 5.20 -15.47 1.97
C MET A 165 6.24 -14.84 2.92
N ALA A 166 6.22 -13.52 3.03
CA ALA A 166 7.07 -12.80 3.96
C ALA A 166 6.61 -12.97 5.42
N LYS A 167 7.55 -12.90 6.36
CA LYS A 167 7.27 -12.73 7.78
C LYS A 167 6.91 -11.28 8.07
N GLN A 168 6.23 -11.01 9.18
CA GLN A 168 5.75 -9.68 9.54
C GLN A 168 6.86 -8.64 9.75
N ASP A 169 8.06 -9.07 10.10
CA ASP A 169 9.21 -8.19 10.40
C ASP A 169 10.14 -7.95 9.21
N GLU A 170 9.99 -8.68 8.10
CA GLU A 170 10.90 -8.59 6.95
C GLU A 170 10.85 -7.25 6.20
N TYR A 171 9.84 -6.42 6.44
CA TYR A 171 9.72 -5.08 5.85
C TYR A 171 10.32 -3.96 6.70
N ARG A 172 10.68 -4.22 7.96
CA ARG A 172 11.15 -3.17 8.88
C ARG A 172 12.42 -2.49 8.40
N ALA A 173 13.40 -3.26 7.95
CA ALA A 173 14.67 -2.72 7.45
C ALA A 173 14.47 -1.85 6.22
N ALA A 174 13.61 -2.26 5.28
CA ALA A 174 13.28 -1.49 4.10
C ALA A 174 12.58 -0.16 4.45
N LEU A 175 11.67 -0.17 5.41
CA LEU A 175 11.02 1.05 5.89
C LEU A 175 12.00 2.00 6.57
N VAL A 176 12.86 1.48 7.46
CA VAL A 176 13.92 2.27 8.13
C VAL A 176 14.88 2.86 7.09
N PHE A 177 15.28 2.08 6.10
CA PHE A 177 16.12 2.57 4.99
C PHE A 177 15.46 3.75 4.27
N LEU A 178 14.19 3.63 3.88
CA LEU A 178 13.47 4.71 3.19
C LEU A 178 13.31 5.97 4.04
N CYS A 179 13.20 5.81 5.37
CA CYS A 179 13.05 6.92 6.32
C CYS A 179 14.38 7.54 6.75
N SER A 180 15.52 6.97 6.39
CA SER A 180 16.85 7.43 6.84
C SER A 180 17.65 8.12 5.73
N ASP A 181 18.79 8.70 6.10
CA ASP A 181 19.75 9.32 5.19
C ASP A 181 20.45 8.30 4.26
N ALA A 182 20.38 7.01 4.60
CA ALA A 182 20.88 5.96 3.69
C ALA A 182 20.15 5.96 2.33
N SER A 183 18.95 6.55 2.25
CA SER A 183 18.19 6.76 1.02
C SER A 183 18.13 8.23 0.57
N SER A 184 19.10 9.06 0.97
CA SER A 184 19.10 10.52 0.72
C SER A 184 19.04 10.90 -0.76
N TYR A 185 19.54 10.05 -1.67
CA TYR A 185 19.45 10.26 -3.12
C TYR A 185 18.31 9.50 -3.80
N MET A 186 17.27 9.14 -3.01
CA MET A 186 16.14 8.34 -3.48
C MET A 186 14.82 9.09 -3.28
N THR A 187 14.17 9.44 -4.38
CA THR A 187 12.81 10.01 -4.39
C THR A 187 12.06 9.52 -5.64
N GLY A 188 10.73 9.39 -5.56
CA GLY A 188 9.87 8.88 -6.64
C GLY A 188 10.01 7.39 -6.94
N SER A 189 10.74 6.66 -6.12
CA SER A 189 11.07 5.25 -6.35
C SER A 189 10.07 4.31 -5.69
N ASN A 190 9.95 3.11 -6.28
CA ASN A 190 9.23 1.98 -5.70
C ASN A 190 10.27 0.98 -5.19
N LEU A 191 10.40 0.83 -3.87
CA LEU A 191 11.21 -0.21 -3.26
C LEU A 191 10.38 -1.49 -3.15
N ILE A 192 10.59 -2.40 -4.09
CA ILE A 192 9.87 -3.67 -4.17
C ILE A 192 10.55 -4.68 -3.25
N VAL A 193 9.77 -5.30 -2.35
CA VAL A 193 10.21 -6.34 -1.44
C VAL A 193 9.12 -7.41 -1.42
N ASP A 194 9.18 -8.36 -2.35
CA ASP A 194 8.06 -9.25 -2.66
C ASP A 194 8.47 -10.72 -2.89
N GLY A 195 9.71 -11.08 -2.55
CA GLY A 195 10.24 -12.42 -2.78
C GLY A 195 10.43 -12.75 -4.27
N GLY A 196 10.48 -11.74 -5.13
CA GLY A 196 10.63 -11.89 -6.58
C GLY A 196 9.31 -12.02 -7.36
N ARG A 197 8.14 -11.87 -6.71
CA ARG A 197 6.83 -12.08 -7.35
C ARG A 197 6.62 -11.20 -8.60
N THR A 198 7.18 -10.00 -8.63
CA THR A 198 7.02 -9.07 -9.76
C THR A 198 8.11 -9.19 -10.82
N CYS A 199 8.99 -10.19 -10.74
CA CYS A 199 10.09 -10.39 -11.69
C CYS A 199 9.69 -11.14 -12.97
N TRP A 200 8.49 -11.78 -13.02
CA TRP A 200 8.02 -12.60 -14.14
C TRP A 200 6.54 -12.38 -14.47
#